data_42daf77bb0f7a77bf1ba04fc6e8bb229
#
_entry.id   42daf77bb0f7a77bf1ba04fc6e8bb229
#
_cell.length_a   1.000
_cell.length_b   1.000
_cell.length_c   1.000
_cell.angle_alpha   90.00
_cell.angle_beta   90.00
_cell.angle_gamma   90.00
#
_symmetry.space_group_name_H-M   'P 1'
#
loop_
_entity.id
_entity.type
_entity.pdbx_description
1 polymer ?
#
loop_
_entity_poly.entity_id
_entity_poly.type
_entity_poly.pdbx_seq_one_letter_code
_entity_poly.pdbx_strand_id
1 'polypeptide(L)'
;IINMKRITSLLAFFVLLAITASACSNANSGNDNSPKESKTTAVANPSGEDSNTKPELLTKESFKEKIWDYEANSQEWVYEGSEPAIIDFYADWCKPCKMVAPILDEISQEYAGKIKVYKIDTQVQKELAAVFQVSSIPAFLYIPVDGKPQMDRGFKQKEAFEKVISEILLVK
;
A
#
# COMPACT_ATOMS: atom_id res chain seq x y z
N ILE A 1 28.21 -10.88 30.00
CA ILE A 1 29.62 -10.68 29.51
C ILE A 1 29.47 -9.87 28.23
N ILE A 2 29.85 -8.61 28.37
CA ILE A 2 29.82 -7.56 27.36
C ILE A 2 30.93 -7.81 26.35
N ASN A 3 30.62 -7.82 25.07
CA ASN A 3 31.67 -7.70 24.05
C ASN A 3 31.40 -6.51 23.14
N MET A 4 31.97 -5.40 23.56
CA MET A 4 32.15 -4.17 22.81
C MET A 4 33.39 -4.33 21.93
N LYS A 5 33.26 -4.35 20.64
CA LYS A 5 34.36 -4.09 19.71
C LYS A 5 33.96 -2.95 18.76
N ARG A 6 34.44 -1.80 19.16
CA ARG A 6 35.12 -0.72 18.45
C ARG A 6 35.52 -1.09 17.01
N ILE A 7 35.12 -0.25 16.08
CA ILE A 7 35.98 0.10 14.95
C ILE A 7 35.72 1.56 14.60
N THR A 8 36.69 2.36 14.95
CA THR A 8 37.03 3.65 14.39
C THR A 8 37.74 3.46 13.06
N SER A 9 37.41 4.19 12.01
CA SER A 9 38.37 4.75 11.04
C SER A 9 37.65 5.70 10.10
N LEU A 10 37.85 6.90 10.28
CA LEU A 10 38.39 8.03 9.52
C LEU A 10 38.92 7.64 8.14
N LEU A 11 38.46 8.30 7.08
CA LEU A 11 39.33 9.15 6.27
C LEU A 11 38.50 9.97 5.26
N ALA A 12 38.67 11.25 5.37
CA ALA A 12 38.24 12.27 4.45
C ALA A 12 38.98 12.15 3.10
N PHE A 13 38.27 12.40 2.02
CA PHE A 13 38.89 12.90 0.80
C PHE A 13 38.02 14.02 0.21
N PHE A 14 38.48 15.22 0.42
CA PHE A 14 38.13 16.40 -0.35
C PHE A 14 38.77 16.28 -1.73
N VAL A 15 37.96 16.38 -2.79
CA VAL A 15 38.44 16.89 -4.06
C VAL A 15 37.45 17.91 -4.61
N LEU A 16 37.88 19.13 -4.56
CA LEU A 16 37.32 20.32 -5.17
C LEU A 16 37.72 20.34 -6.64
N LEU A 17 36.77 20.46 -7.57
CA LEU A 17 37.07 21.03 -8.86
C LEU A 17 35.89 21.82 -9.42
N ALA A 18 36.16 23.04 -9.70
CA ALA A 18 35.24 24.06 -10.16
C ALA A 18 35.24 24.19 -11.69
N ILE A 19 34.21 24.89 -12.19
CA ILE A 19 34.15 25.71 -13.40
C ILE A 19 33.93 24.96 -14.74
N THR A 20 32.79 25.18 -15.46
CA THR A 20 32.66 26.24 -16.46
C THR A 20 31.20 26.45 -16.87
N ALA A 21 30.82 27.72 -16.92
CA ALA A 21 29.61 28.21 -17.54
C ALA A 21 29.72 28.13 -19.08
N SER A 22 28.61 27.81 -19.74
CA SER A 22 28.43 28.21 -21.13
C SER A 22 26.97 28.50 -21.41
N ALA A 23 26.69 29.77 -21.57
CA ALA A 23 25.44 30.31 -22.06
C ALA A 23 25.39 30.13 -23.59
N CYS A 24 24.27 29.72 -24.12
CA CYS A 24 23.87 29.99 -25.48
C CYS A 24 22.38 30.26 -25.54
N SER A 25 22.09 31.54 -25.75
CA SER A 25 20.82 32.07 -26.20
C SER A 25 20.54 31.58 -27.64
N ASN A 26 19.35 31.18 -27.95
CA ASN A 26 18.80 31.38 -29.29
C ASN A 26 17.28 31.61 -29.21
N ALA A 27 16.89 32.82 -29.60
CA ALA A 27 15.54 33.26 -29.83
C ALA A 27 15.16 32.88 -31.27
N ASN A 28 13.98 32.35 -31.51
CA ASN A 28 13.19 32.65 -32.71
C ASN A 28 11.72 32.26 -32.48
N SER A 29 10.88 33.24 -32.35
CA SER A 29 9.81 33.77 -33.23
C SER A 29 8.73 32.77 -33.67
N GLY A 30 7.54 32.96 -33.13
CA GLY A 30 6.28 33.14 -33.83
C GLY A 30 5.59 31.93 -34.46
N ASN A 31 4.53 31.49 -33.89
CA ASN A 31 3.26 31.49 -34.61
C ASN A 31 2.06 31.31 -33.66
N ASP A 32 1.16 32.28 -33.75
CA ASP A 32 -0.17 32.26 -33.15
C ASP A 32 -1.00 31.12 -33.72
N ASN A 33 -1.66 30.38 -32.85
CA ASN A 33 -3.04 29.94 -33.03
C ASN A 33 -3.63 29.42 -31.70
N SER A 34 -4.32 30.30 -31.00
CA SER A 34 -5.40 29.93 -30.09
C SER A 34 -6.68 29.80 -30.94
N PRO A 35 -7.66 28.94 -30.66
CA PRO A 35 -8.33 28.88 -29.38
C PRO A 35 -8.86 27.48 -28.99
N LYS A 36 -8.92 27.12 -27.76
CA LYS A 36 -10.18 26.71 -27.11
C LYS A 36 -9.92 26.37 -25.65
N GLU A 37 -10.34 27.29 -24.86
CA GLU A 37 -10.59 27.16 -23.44
C GLU A 37 -11.43 25.90 -23.19
N SER A 38 -10.81 24.86 -22.65
CA SER A 38 -11.50 23.77 -21.98
C SER A 38 -11.25 23.98 -20.48
N LYS A 39 -12.26 24.53 -19.82
CA LYS A 39 -12.35 24.57 -18.37
C LYS A 39 -12.18 23.16 -17.83
N THR A 40 -10.99 22.84 -17.40
CA THR A 40 -10.79 21.75 -16.46
C THR A 40 -11.30 22.24 -15.11
N THR A 41 -12.55 21.92 -14.84
CA THR A 41 -13.07 21.99 -13.49
C THR A 41 -12.20 21.10 -12.63
N ALA A 42 -11.39 21.74 -11.78
CA ALA A 42 -10.79 21.09 -10.64
C ALA A 42 -11.95 20.47 -9.85
N VAL A 43 -12.06 19.14 -9.93
CA VAL A 43 -12.92 18.39 -9.03
C VAL A 43 -12.29 18.55 -7.64
N ALA A 44 -12.86 19.45 -6.88
CA ALA A 44 -12.60 19.55 -5.46
C ALA A 44 -12.88 18.17 -4.88
N ASN A 45 -11.83 17.57 -4.31
CA ASN A 45 -11.92 16.38 -3.49
C ASN A 45 -12.87 16.71 -2.32
N PRO A 46 -14.04 16.05 -2.17
CA PRO A 46 -14.87 16.25 -1.00
C PRO A 46 -14.15 15.59 0.18
N SER A 47 -13.41 16.39 0.93
CA SER A 47 -12.90 16.06 2.24
C SER A 47 -14.10 15.81 3.17
N GLY A 48 -14.33 14.54 3.56
CA GLY A 48 -15.29 14.20 4.59
C GLY A 48 -16.05 12.88 4.44
N GLU A 49 -15.69 11.96 3.54
CA GLU A 49 -16.14 10.57 3.69
C GLU A 49 -15.22 9.87 4.69
N ASP A 50 -15.84 9.36 5.74
CA ASP A 50 -15.20 8.58 6.80
C ASP A 50 -14.44 7.40 6.16
N SER A 51 -13.13 7.56 5.98
CA SER A 51 -12.25 6.60 5.28
C SER A 51 -12.16 5.25 6.01
N ASN A 52 -12.88 5.12 7.14
CA ASN A 52 -12.92 3.95 7.99
C ASN A 52 -14.03 2.96 7.62
N THR A 53 -14.90 3.29 6.68
CA THR A 53 -16.08 2.47 6.33
C THR A 53 -16.00 1.81 4.95
N LYS A 54 -14.92 2.06 4.18
CA LYS A 54 -14.68 1.42 2.87
C LYS A 54 -13.26 0.86 2.80
N PRO A 55 -13.05 -0.24 2.05
CA PRO A 55 -11.72 -0.77 1.81
C PRO A 55 -10.80 0.28 1.16
N GLU A 56 -9.66 0.53 1.78
CA GLU A 56 -8.66 1.48 1.29
C GLU A 56 -7.71 0.82 0.28
N LEU A 57 -7.46 1.48 -0.85
CA LEU A 57 -6.48 1.01 -1.84
C LEU A 57 -5.06 1.34 -1.38
N LEU A 58 -4.20 0.32 -1.27
CA LEU A 58 -2.80 0.49 -0.92
C LEU A 58 -1.90 0.55 -2.15
N THR A 59 -0.97 1.50 -2.12
CA THR A 59 0.24 1.51 -2.95
C THR A 59 1.39 0.86 -2.19
N LYS A 60 2.54 0.65 -2.85
CA LYS A 60 3.77 0.19 -2.19
C LYS A 60 4.14 1.09 -1.01
N GLU A 61 4.09 2.40 -1.21
CA GLU A 61 4.47 3.40 -0.22
C GLU A 61 3.52 3.35 0.99
N SER A 62 2.21 3.42 0.76
CA SER A 62 1.22 3.35 1.84
C SER A 62 1.19 1.99 2.55
N PHE A 63 1.52 0.90 1.84
CA PHE A 63 1.69 -0.41 2.44
C PHE A 63 2.86 -0.43 3.44
N LYS A 64 4.01 0.12 3.06
CA LYS A 64 5.19 0.19 3.93
C LYS A 64 4.93 1.04 5.17
N GLU A 65 4.19 2.12 5.02
CA GLU A 65 3.84 3.03 6.12
C GLU A 65 2.80 2.45 7.09
N LYS A 66 1.79 1.73 6.58
CA LYS A 66 0.63 1.31 7.37
C LYS A 66 0.65 -0.16 7.79
N ILE A 67 1.39 -0.99 7.07
CA ILE A 67 1.34 -2.44 7.25
C ILE A 67 2.71 -2.99 7.67
N TRP A 68 3.72 -2.88 6.81
CA TRP A 68 5.04 -3.45 7.05
C TRP A 68 6.08 -2.90 6.09
N ASP A 69 7.12 -2.25 6.62
CA ASP A 69 8.28 -1.88 5.81
C ASP A 69 9.21 -3.09 5.63
N TYR A 70 8.91 -3.91 4.62
CA TYR A 70 9.68 -5.12 4.28
C TYR A 70 11.08 -4.82 3.72
N GLU A 71 11.36 -3.59 3.30
CA GLU A 71 12.70 -3.16 2.87
C GLU A 71 13.59 -2.88 4.08
N ALA A 72 13.05 -2.23 5.10
CA ALA A 72 13.75 -1.95 6.35
C ALA A 72 13.84 -3.20 7.25
N ASN A 73 12.77 -4.00 7.31
CA ASN A 73 12.61 -5.16 8.20
C ASN A 73 12.46 -6.48 7.42
N SER A 74 13.37 -6.76 6.48
CA SER A 74 13.25 -7.90 5.57
C SER A 74 13.30 -9.29 6.23
N GLN A 75 13.78 -9.40 7.47
CA GLN A 75 13.94 -10.66 8.20
C GLN A 75 12.84 -10.89 9.25
N GLU A 76 12.10 -9.85 9.58
CA GLU A 76 11.11 -9.90 10.64
C GLU A 76 9.82 -9.19 10.22
N TRP A 77 8.68 -9.81 10.53
CA TRP A 77 7.38 -9.17 10.38
C TRP A 77 7.17 -8.19 11.52
N VAL A 78 7.08 -6.90 11.18
CA VAL A 78 6.75 -5.81 12.11
C VAL A 78 5.51 -5.12 11.59
N TYR A 79 4.37 -5.32 12.27
CA TYR A 79 3.12 -4.70 11.88
C TYR A 79 3.06 -3.26 12.39
N GLU A 80 2.86 -2.31 11.47
CA GLU A 80 2.82 -0.87 11.77
C GLU A 80 1.42 -0.37 12.17
N GLY A 81 0.38 -1.19 11.95
CA GLY A 81 -1.00 -0.81 12.26
C GLY A 81 -1.37 -1.03 13.73
N SER A 82 -2.37 -0.29 14.19
CA SER A 82 -2.92 -0.40 15.57
C SER A 82 -4.18 -1.27 15.67
N GLU A 83 -4.82 -1.59 14.54
CA GLU A 83 -6.02 -2.42 14.44
C GLU A 83 -5.72 -3.62 13.55
N PRO A 84 -6.33 -4.80 13.81
CA PRO A 84 -6.19 -5.93 12.90
C PRO A 84 -6.65 -5.57 11.50
N ALA A 85 -6.11 -6.24 10.48
CA ALA A 85 -6.42 -5.90 9.10
C ALA A 85 -6.71 -7.11 8.20
N ILE A 86 -7.48 -6.87 7.15
CA ILE A 86 -7.66 -7.76 6.00
C ILE A 86 -7.15 -7.03 4.77
N ILE A 87 -6.30 -7.67 3.98
CA ILE A 87 -5.88 -7.15 2.67
C ILE A 87 -6.39 -8.08 1.58
N ASP A 88 -7.16 -7.52 0.63
CA ASP A 88 -7.63 -8.19 -0.58
C ASP A 88 -6.67 -7.95 -1.74
N PHE A 89 -6.04 -9.01 -2.22
CA PHE A 89 -5.27 -9.00 -3.47
C PHE A 89 -6.18 -9.34 -4.64
N TYR A 90 -6.41 -8.37 -5.51
CA TYR A 90 -7.36 -8.46 -6.61
C TYR A 90 -6.77 -8.00 -7.95
N ALA A 91 -7.57 -8.11 -9.01
CA ALA A 91 -7.37 -7.43 -10.29
C ALA A 91 -8.72 -7.15 -10.97
N ASP A 92 -8.78 -6.13 -11.82
CA ASP A 92 -10.02 -5.70 -12.46
C ASP A 92 -10.67 -6.74 -13.38
N TRP A 93 -9.88 -7.62 -14.00
CA TRP A 93 -10.40 -8.70 -14.85
C TRP A 93 -10.89 -9.92 -14.07
N CYS A 94 -10.61 -10.00 -12.77
CA CYS A 94 -10.90 -11.16 -11.93
C CYS A 94 -12.39 -11.21 -11.54
N LYS A 95 -13.16 -12.08 -12.17
CA LYS A 95 -14.60 -12.24 -11.87
C LYS A 95 -14.88 -12.63 -10.42
N PRO A 96 -14.20 -13.63 -9.81
CA PRO A 96 -14.46 -13.97 -8.41
C PRO A 96 -14.05 -12.83 -7.46
N CYS A 97 -13.05 -12.00 -7.77
CA CYS A 97 -12.73 -10.83 -6.97
C CYS A 97 -13.88 -9.81 -6.95
N LYS A 98 -14.53 -9.59 -8.09
CA LYS A 98 -15.71 -8.71 -8.19
C LYS A 98 -16.90 -9.21 -7.36
N MET A 99 -17.00 -10.52 -7.15
CA MET A 99 -18.04 -11.11 -6.29
C MET A 99 -17.74 -10.93 -4.80
N VAL A 100 -16.46 -10.88 -4.42
CA VAL A 100 -16.02 -10.65 -3.04
C VAL A 100 -16.07 -9.18 -2.65
N ALA A 101 -15.84 -8.27 -3.60
CA ALA A 101 -15.74 -6.83 -3.32
C ALA A 101 -16.92 -6.29 -2.48
N PRO A 102 -18.21 -6.52 -2.83
CA PRO A 102 -19.32 -6.06 -2.01
C PRO A 102 -19.35 -6.69 -0.61
N ILE A 103 -18.88 -7.93 -0.46
CA ILE A 103 -18.78 -8.59 0.85
C ILE A 103 -17.76 -7.85 1.73
N LEU A 104 -16.61 -7.48 1.17
CA LEU A 104 -15.59 -6.72 1.90
C LEU A 104 -16.03 -5.28 2.20
N ASP A 105 -16.85 -4.68 1.33
CA ASP A 105 -17.47 -3.37 1.61
C ASP A 105 -18.38 -3.47 2.84
N GLU A 106 -19.21 -4.52 2.95
CA GLU A 106 -20.06 -4.78 4.11
C GLU A 106 -19.23 -5.03 5.37
N ILE A 107 -18.21 -5.91 5.30
CA ILE A 107 -17.30 -6.22 6.40
C ILE A 107 -16.61 -4.94 6.89
N SER A 108 -16.14 -4.09 5.98
CA SER A 108 -15.50 -2.82 6.34
C SER A 108 -16.43 -1.90 7.13
N GLN A 109 -17.71 -1.88 6.78
CA GLN A 109 -18.73 -1.08 7.48
C GLN A 109 -19.10 -1.68 8.83
N GLU A 110 -19.39 -2.98 8.89
CA GLU A 110 -19.84 -3.66 10.10
C GLU A 110 -18.77 -3.70 11.20
N TYR A 111 -17.51 -3.81 10.79
CA TYR A 111 -16.37 -3.88 11.70
C TYR A 111 -15.57 -2.58 11.78
N ALA A 112 -16.15 -1.45 11.35
CA ALA A 112 -15.50 -0.15 11.43
C ALA A 112 -15.01 0.15 12.86
N GLY A 113 -13.75 0.59 12.99
CA GLY A 113 -13.10 0.84 14.28
C GLY A 113 -12.69 -0.43 15.06
N LYS A 114 -12.84 -1.62 14.48
CA LYS A 114 -12.37 -2.89 15.06
C LYS A 114 -11.32 -3.57 14.18
N ILE A 115 -11.49 -3.48 12.87
CA ILE A 115 -10.53 -3.95 11.88
C ILE A 115 -10.42 -2.94 10.74
N LYS A 116 -9.34 -3.01 10.00
CA LYS A 116 -9.14 -2.29 8.72
C LYS A 116 -9.28 -3.24 7.55
N VAL A 117 -9.90 -2.78 6.48
CA VAL A 117 -9.95 -3.52 5.22
C VAL A 117 -9.21 -2.74 4.15
N TYR A 118 -8.25 -3.39 3.51
CA TYR A 118 -7.42 -2.83 2.46
C TYR A 118 -7.55 -3.63 1.16
N LYS A 119 -7.16 -3.01 0.05
CA LYS A 119 -7.11 -3.64 -1.27
C LYS A 119 -5.78 -3.38 -1.94
N ILE A 120 -5.26 -4.37 -2.65
CA ILE A 120 -4.04 -4.26 -3.47
C ILE A 120 -4.34 -4.77 -4.87
N ASP A 121 -4.21 -3.90 -5.88
CA ASP A 121 -4.26 -4.31 -7.28
C ASP A 121 -2.95 -4.99 -7.66
N THR A 122 -2.99 -6.29 -7.91
CA THR A 122 -1.83 -7.12 -8.23
C THR A 122 -1.22 -6.82 -9.60
N GLN A 123 -1.95 -6.14 -10.48
CA GLN A 123 -1.42 -5.72 -11.79
C GLN A 123 -0.57 -4.45 -11.67
N VAL A 124 -0.95 -3.57 -10.75
CA VAL A 124 -0.23 -2.32 -10.46
C VAL A 124 0.88 -2.58 -9.45
N GLN A 125 0.57 -3.25 -8.35
CA GLN A 125 1.47 -3.51 -7.21
C GLN A 125 2.10 -4.91 -7.32
N LYS A 126 2.79 -5.19 -8.44
CA LYS A 126 3.40 -6.51 -8.72
C LYS A 126 4.45 -6.92 -7.70
N GLU A 127 5.17 -5.97 -7.15
CA GLU A 127 6.17 -6.21 -6.12
C GLU A 127 5.52 -6.71 -4.82
N LEU A 128 4.45 -6.06 -4.36
CA LEU A 128 3.70 -6.52 -3.18
C LEU A 128 3.12 -7.92 -3.40
N ALA A 129 2.56 -8.18 -4.59
CA ALA A 129 2.08 -9.51 -4.93
C ALA A 129 3.21 -10.57 -4.87
N ALA A 130 4.43 -10.21 -5.28
CA ALA A 130 5.59 -11.10 -5.21
C ALA A 130 6.08 -11.31 -3.76
N VAL A 131 6.15 -10.26 -2.94
CA VAL A 131 6.53 -10.32 -1.53
C VAL A 131 5.67 -11.34 -0.77
N PHE A 132 4.35 -11.34 -1.03
CA PHE A 132 3.40 -12.27 -0.41
C PHE A 132 3.17 -13.55 -1.21
N GLN A 133 3.94 -13.80 -2.26
CA GLN A 133 3.84 -14.99 -3.12
C GLN A 133 2.39 -15.25 -3.58
N VAL A 134 1.69 -14.18 -3.99
CA VAL A 134 0.32 -14.26 -4.49
C VAL A 134 0.32 -14.92 -5.87
N SER A 135 0.04 -16.22 -5.92
CA SER A 135 0.01 -17.03 -7.15
C SER A 135 -1.37 -17.11 -7.80
N SER A 136 -2.42 -16.79 -7.05
CA SER A 136 -3.80 -16.79 -7.54
C SER A 136 -4.64 -15.76 -6.78
N ILE A 137 -5.65 -15.20 -7.44
CA ILE A 137 -6.58 -14.22 -6.89
C ILE A 137 -8.04 -14.69 -7.03
N PRO A 138 -8.93 -14.26 -6.13
CA PRO A 138 -8.67 -13.42 -4.98
C PRO A 138 -7.79 -14.12 -3.93
N ALA A 139 -6.98 -13.35 -3.20
CA ALA A 139 -6.22 -13.82 -2.06
C ALA A 139 -6.33 -12.80 -0.92
N PHE A 140 -6.35 -13.30 0.32
CA PHE A 140 -6.59 -12.47 1.50
C PHE A 140 -5.47 -12.66 2.50
N LEU A 141 -4.90 -11.55 2.95
CA LEU A 141 -3.94 -11.54 4.05
C LEU A 141 -4.65 -11.06 5.30
N TYR A 142 -4.73 -11.90 6.31
CA TYR A 142 -5.29 -11.61 7.61
C TYR A 142 -4.17 -11.25 8.57
N ILE A 143 -4.23 -10.06 9.14
CA ILE A 143 -3.17 -9.48 9.96
C ILE A 143 -3.73 -9.23 11.36
N PRO A 144 -3.45 -10.10 12.34
CA PRO A 144 -3.71 -9.80 13.75
C PRO A 144 -2.77 -8.70 14.23
N VAL A 145 -3.15 -7.95 15.27
CA VAL A 145 -2.27 -6.94 15.89
C VAL A 145 -1.00 -7.61 16.41
N ASP A 146 -1.17 -8.76 17.07
CA ASP A 146 -0.07 -9.55 17.59
C ASP A 146 0.07 -10.86 16.81
N GLY A 147 1.29 -11.15 16.37
CA GLY A 147 1.60 -12.40 15.68
C GLY A 147 1.88 -12.24 14.19
N LYS A 148 1.83 -13.36 13.47
CA LYS A 148 2.17 -13.40 12.05
C LYS A 148 0.93 -13.34 11.17
N PRO A 149 0.99 -12.69 10.00
CA PRO A 149 -0.11 -12.68 9.07
C PRO A 149 -0.37 -14.07 8.49
N GLN A 150 -1.61 -14.32 8.10
CA GLN A 150 -2.06 -15.57 7.50
C GLN A 150 -2.64 -15.31 6.12
N MET A 151 -2.20 -16.09 5.12
CA MET A 151 -2.67 -15.98 3.75
C MET A 151 -3.74 -17.05 3.47
N ASP A 152 -4.86 -16.63 2.88
CA ASP A 152 -5.88 -17.54 2.34
C ASP A 152 -6.17 -17.17 0.87
N ARG A 153 -6.71 -18.10 0.08
CA ARG A 153 -6.92 -17.93 -1.36
C ARG A 153 -8.28 -18.44 -1.80
N GLY A 154 -8.75 -17.90 -2.93
CA GLY A 154 -10.00 -18.26 -3.56
C GLY A 154 -11.21 -17.52 -3.00
N PHE A 155 -12.32 -17.63 -3.71
CA PHE A 155 -13.59 -17.00 -3.35
C PHE A 155 -14.05 -17.40 -1.94
N LYS A 156 -14.54 -16.43 -1.16
CA LYS A 156 -15.09 -16.62 0.19
C LYS A 156 -16.46 -15.97 0.30
N GLN A 157 -17.34 -16.61 1.01
CA GLN A 157 -18.60 -16.04 1.48
C GLN A 157 -18.37 -15.20 2.73
N LYS A 158 -19.31 -14.33 3.08
CA LYS A 158 -19.24 -13.43 4.23
C LYS A 158 -18.94 -14.15 5.54
N GLU A 159 -19.62 -15.27 5.78
CA GLU A 159 -19.48 -16.07 7.00
C GLU A 159 -18.05 -16.59 7.21
N ALA A 160 -17.32 -16.84 6.11
CA ALA A 160 -15.92 -17.25 6.19
C ALA A 160 -15.02 -16.11 6.68
N PHE A 161 -15.28 -14.88 6.27
CA PHE A 161 -14.57 -13.69 6.79
C PHE A 161 -14.92 -13.44 8.25
N GLU A 162 -16.20 -13.49 8.62
CA GLU A 162 -16.66 -13.30 10.01
C GLU A 162 -16.04 -14.33 10.95
N LYS A 163 -15.91 -15.58 10.51
CA LYS A 163 -15.22 -16.62 11.26
C LYS A 163 -13.75 -16.25 11.49
N VAL A 164 -13.01 -15.85 10.45
CA VAL A 164 -11.60 -15.46 10.59
C VAL A 164 -11.46 -14.21 11.48
N ILE A 165 -12.36 -13.23 11.34
CA ILE A 165 -12.36 -12.04 12.18
C ILE A 165 -12.51 -12.42 13.65
N SER A 166 -13.45 -13.30 13.98
CA SER A 166 -13.71 -13.70 15.36
C SER A 166 -12.63 -14.62 15.94
N GLU A 167 -12.07 -15.53 15.14
CA GLU A 167 -11.14 -16.56 15.62
C GLU A 167 -9.65 -16.17 15.54
N ILE A 168 -9.30 -15.18 14.70
CA ILE A 168 -7.91 -14.80 14.43
C ILE A 168 -7.65 -13.31 14.70
N LEU A 169 -8.52 -12.43 14.20
CA LEU A 169 -8.25 -11.00 14.23
C LEU A 169 -8.65 -10.33 15.55
N LEU A 170 -9.78 -10.73 16.14
CA LEU A 170 -10.33 -10.13 17.36
C LEU A 170 -10.12 -11.00 18.61
N VAL A 171 -9.29 -12.03 18.56
CA VAL A 171 -8.92 -12.83 19.74
C VAL A 171 -8.06 -11.98 20.66
N LYS A 172 -8.49 -11.92 21.95
CA LYS A 172 -7.73 -11.27 23.03
C LYS A 172 -6.97 -12.30 23.85
#